data_bf32388eb86a3ef9a4321f75e25bea36
#
_entry.id   bf32388eb86a3ef9a4321f75e25bea36
#
_cell.length_a   1.000
_cell.length_b   1.000
_cell.length_c   1.000
_cell.angle_alpha   90.00
_cell.angle_beta   90.00
_cell.angle_gamma   90.00
#
_symmetry.space_group_name_H-M   'P 1'
#
loop_
_entity.id
_entity.type
_entity.pdbx_description
1 polymer ?
#
loop_
_entity_poly.entity_id
_entity_poly.type
_entity_poly.pdbx_seq_one_letter_code
_entity_poly.pdbx_strand_id
1 'polypeptide(L)'
;MNSVPLSEDSGRNQRGQAFRSRLIISHKQLQVMAEEQACYLLLSITPGYEQAPVRQPLNLCLVLDRSTSMQGTRLQQVKEATWRLIDSLEPQDVLSLVTFSDRAEVLLPSQCDVDKAAAKARVSTLQASGGTEILQGLMAGLREIERSRLPDSIKYLILITDGHTYGDEP
;
A
#
# COMPACT_ATOMS: atom_id res chain seq x y z
N MET A 1 -26.02 49.78 -4.25
CA MET A 1 -24.68 49.20 -4.24
C MET A 1 -24.46 48.61 -2.87
N ASN A 2 -24.85 47.36 -2.67
CA ASN A 2 -24.61 46.66 -1.41
C ASN A 2 -23.64 45.51 -1.69
N SER A 3 -22.36 45.77 -1.41
CA SER A 3 -21.35 44.71 -1.38
C SER A 3 -21.42 44.05 0.00
N VAL A 4 -21.74 42.75 0.05
CA VAL A 4 -21.63 41.94 1.25
C VAL A 4 -20.19 41.47 1.35
N PRO A 5 -19.43 41.83 2.39
CA PRO A 5 -18.10 41.31 2.58
C PRO A 5 -18.22 39.84 3.04
N LEU A 6 -17.69 38.92 2.25
CA LEU A 6 -17.48 37.53 2.68
C LEU A 6 -16.30 37.50 3.65
N SER A 7 -16.61 37.28 4.91
CA SER A 7 -15.62 37.09 5.98
C SER A 7 -14.78 35.84 5.71
N GLU A 8 -13.46 35.98 5.80
CA GLU A 8 -12.55 34.86 6.00
C GLU A 8 -12.84 34.25 7.37
N ASP A 9 -13.70 33.24 7.43
CA ASP A 9 -13.88 32.47 8.66
C ASP A 9 -12.79 31.41 8.73
N SER A 10 -11.67 31.80 9.34
CA SER A 10 -10.70 30.86 9.85
C SER A 10 -11.25 30.27 11.15
N GLY A 11 -12.03 29.21 11.04
CA GLY A 11 -12.55 28.47 12.20
C GLY A 11 -11.42 28.00 13.10
N ARG A 12 -11.07 28.78 14.11
CA ARG A 12 -10.20 28.36 15.23
C ARG A 12 -10.99 27.43 16.13
N ASN A 13 -10.80 26.15 15.96
CA ASN A 13 -11.16 25.18 16.98
C ASN A 13 -9.90 24.83 17.80
N GLN A 14 -9.92 25.17 19.11
CA GLN A 14 -8.78 25.07 20.04
C GLN A 14 -8.51 23.64 20.56
N ARG A 15 -8.79 22.61 19.77
CA ARG A 15 -8.35 21.23 20.05
C ARG A 15 -7.78 20.67 18.76
N GLY A 16 -6.46 20.48 18.73
CA GLY A 16 -5.62 19.89 17.71
C GLY A 16 -6.24 19.82 16.30
N GLN A 17 -5.86 20.73 15.41
CA GLN A 17 -6.43 20.78 14.05
C GLN A 17 -6.07 19.50 13.29
N ALA A 18 -7.03 18.60 13.14
CA ALA A 18 -6.86 17.38 12.36
C ALA A 18 -6.62 17.64 10.86
N PHE A 19 -6.95 18.83 10.37
CA PHE A 19 -6.77 19.24 8.97
C PHE A 19 -6.69 20.76 8.83
N ARG A 20 -6.04 21.21 7.75
CA ARG A 20 -6.07 22.60 7.27
C ARG A 20 -6.96 22.66 6.04
N SER A 21 -7.84 23.63 5.99
CA SER A 21 -8.64 23.92 4.81
C SER A 21 -8.25 25.27 4.22
N ARG A 22 -8.19 25.36 2.91
CA ARG A 22 -7.99 26.59 2.15
C ARG A 22 -9.03 26.67 1.06
N LEU A 23 -9.77 27.77 1.04
CA LEU A 23 -10.74 28.07 0.00
C LEU A 23 -10.19 29.16 -0.93
N ILE A 24 -10.19 28.86 -2.22
CA ILE A 24 -9.84 29.82 -3.28
C ILE A 24 -11.06 29.99 -4.16
N ILE A 25 -11.45 31.25 -4.37
CA ILE A 25 -12.61 31.63 -5.18
C ILE A 25 -12.11 32.37 -6.41
N SER A 26 -12.61 32.03 -7.59
CA SER A 26 -12.19 32.65 -8.87
C SER A 26 -12.52 34.15 -8.94
N HIS A 27 -13.62 34.56 -8.30
CA HIS A 27 -14.08 35.94 -8.29
C HIS A 27 -14.47 36.34 -6.87
N LYS A 28 -13.78 37.33 -6.30
CA LYS A 28 -14.09 37.86 -4.96
C LYS A 28 -15.36 38.71 -4.92
N GLN A 29 -15.78 39.24 -6.07
CA GLN A 29 -16.99 40.02 -6.24
C GLN A 29 -17.65 39.62 -7.55
N LEU A 30 -18.94 39.37 -7.52
CA LEU A 30 -19.77 39.16 -8.70
C LEU A 30 -20.56 40.41 -8.98
N GLN A 31 -20.51 40.89 -10.21
CA GLN A 31 -21.34 42.01 -10.64
C GLN A 31 -22.76 41.53 -10.87
N VAL A 32 -23.76 42.35 -10.51
CA VAL A 32 -25.16 42.05 -10.85
C VAL A 32 -25.34 42.27 -12.35
N MET A 33 -25.40 41.19 -13.10
CA MET A 33 -25.62 41.17 -14.55
C MET A 33 -26.84 40.31 -14.87
N ALA A 34 -27.46 40.59 -16.02
CA ALA A 34 -28.62 39.80 -16.50
C ALA A 34 -28.19 38.43 -17.09
N GLU A 35 -26.90 38.20 -17.29
CA GLU A 35 -26.32 37.00 -17.87
C GLU A 35 -25.85 36.04 -16.78
N GLU A 36 -25.85 34.72 -17.09
CA GLU A 36 -25.31 33.69 -16.21
C GLU A 36 -23.79 33.87 -16.01
N GLN A 37 -23.37 33.81 -14.76
CA GLN A 37 -21.96 33.93 -14.40
C GLN A 37 -21.46 32.62 -13.78
N ALA A 38 -20.32 32.11 -14.25
CA ALA A 38 -19.66 30.97 -13.65
C ALA A 38 -18.69 31.40 -12.54
N CYS A 39 -18.85 30.84 -11.35
CA CYS A 39 -17.92 31.00 -10.24
C CYS A 39 -17.31 29.65 -9.86
N TYR A 40 -15.98 29.60 -9.79
CA TYR A 40 -15.26 28.39 -9.42
C TYR A 40 -14.77 28.51 -7.97
N LEU A 41 -15.02 27.45 -7.20
CA LEU A 41 -14.49 27.28 -5.86
C LEU A 41 -13.49 26.12 -5.83
N LEU A 42 -12.29 26.36 -5.32
CA LEU A 42 -11.33 25.32 -5.03
C LEU A 42 -11.19 25.19 -3.51
N LEU A 43 -11.64 24.05 -2.97
CA LEU A 43 -11.43 23.69 -1.59
C LEU A 43 -10.23 22.75 -1.50
N SER A 44 -9.15 23.21 -0.86
CA SER A 44 -7.98 22.38 -0.54
C SER A 44 -8.05 21.97 0.92
N ILE A 45 -7.99 20.67 1.17
CA ILE A 45 -7.97 20.09 2.52
C ILE A 45 -6.65 19.35 2.68
N THR A 46 -5.86 19.74 3.67
CA THR A 46 -4.58 19.09 3.98
C THR A 46 -4.57 18.61 5.43
N PRO A 47 -3.97 17.47 5.75
CA PRO A 47 -3.82 17.03 7.14
C PRO A 47 -3.06 18.07 7.96
N GLY A 48 -3.52 18.32 9.21
CA GLY A 48 -2.80 19.16 10.15
C GLY A 48 -1.68 18.34 10.82
N TYR A 49 -0.45 18.76 10.65
CA TYR A 49 0.73 18.07 11.18
C TYR A 49 1.11 18.59 12.58
N GLU A 50 0.26 18.45 13.58
CA GLU A 50 0.70 18.71 14.97
C GLU A 50 1.05 17.45 15.77
N GLN A 51 0.75 16.27 15.22
CA GLN A 51 1.29 15.00 15.75
C GLN A 51 2.00 14.30 14.61
N ALA A 52 3.24 13.87 14.86
CA ALA A 52 3.90 12.94 13.93
C ALA A 52 2.90 11.80 13.66
N PRO A 53 2.60 11.47 12.39
CA PRO A 53 1.65 10.42 12.10
C PRO A 53 2.10 9.17 12.84
N VAL A 54 1.28 8.68 13.77
CA VAL A 54 1.53 7.38 14.40
C VAL A 54 1.47 6.38 13.28
N ARG A 55 2.65 5.88 12.87
CA ARG A 55 2.74 4.87 11.83
C ARG A 55 2.03 3.61 12.34
N GLN A 56 0.99 3.21 11.65
CA GLN A 56 0.35 1.93 11.93
C GLN A 56 1.30 0.79 11.51
N PRO A 57 1.42 -0.26 12.33
CA PRO A 57 2.19 -1.43 11.96
C PRO A 57 1.66 -2.04 10.66
N LEU A 58 2.56 -2.56 9.86
CA LEU A 58 2.27 -3.23 8.60
C LEU A 58 2.23 -4.75 8.80
N ASN A 59 1.19 -5.41 8.29
CA ASN A 59 1.16 -6.86 8.11
C ASN A 59 1.27 -7.15 6.62
N LEU A 60 2.50 -7.44 6.16
CA LEU A 60 2.84 -7.63 4.77
C LEU A 60 3.01 -9.11 4.43
N CYS A 61 2.26 -9.59 3.44
CA CYS A 61 2.51 -10.87 2.80
C CYS A 61 2.96 -10.66 1.36
N LEU A 62 4.13 -11.17 1.00
CA LEU A 62 4.61 -11.22 -0.37
C LEU A 62 4.39 -12.62 -0.92
N VAL A 63 3.66 -12.71 -2.04
CA VAL A 63 3.38 -13.95 -2.77
C VAL A 63 4.15 -13.90 -4.07
N LEU A 64 5.21 -14.71 -4.16
CA LEU A 64 6.23 -14.65 -5.20
C LEU A 64 6.07 -15.82 -6.18
N ASP A 65 5.89 -15.49 -7.44
CA ASP A 65 5.92 -16.46 -8.53
C ASP A 65 7.35 -16.95 -8.77
N ARG A 66 7.54 -18.26 -8.77
CA ARG A 66 8.79 -18.91 -9.14
C ARG A 66 8.61 -19.91 -10.27
N SER A 67 7.54 -19.77 -11.07
CA SER A 67 7.30 -20.61 -12.24
C SER A 67 8.44 -20.54 -13.25
N THR A 68 8.44 -21.49 -14.19
CA THR A 68 9.49 -21.56 -15.24
C THR A 68 9.57 -20.29 -16.07
N SER A 69 8.46 -19.60 -16.32
CA SER A 69 8.42 -18.33 -17.06
C SER A 69 9.18 -17.20 -16.36
N MET A 70 9.34 -17.29 -15.04
CA MET A 70 10.10 -16.33 -14.23
C MET A 70 11.62 -16.53 -14.33
N GLN A 71 12.13 -17.51 -15.08
CA GLN A 71 13.55 -17.81 -15.14
C GLN A 71 14.40 -16.62 -15.60
N GLY A 72 15.61 -16.51 -15.05
CA GLY A 72 16.61 -15.51 -15.42
C GLY A 72 16.37 -14.14 -14.79
N THR A 73 16.36 -13.08 -15.58
CA THR A 73 16.30 -11.69 -15.12
C THR A 73 15.03 -11.38 -14.31
N ARG A 74 13.89 -11.98 -14.68
CA ARG A 74 12.62 -11.73 -13.99
C ARG A 74 12.69 -12.16 -12.53
N LEU A 75 13.11 -13.39 -12.26
CA LEU A 75 13.25 -13.87 -10.88
C LEU A 75 14.29 -13.08 -10.10
N GLN A 76 15.37 -12.66 -10.75
CA GLN A 76 16.38 -11.81 -10.12
C GLN A 76 15.81 -10.45 -9.70
N GLN A 77 15.01 -9.81 -10.56
CA GLN A 77 14.32 -8.57 -10.23
C GLN A 77 13.34 -8.72 -9.05
N VAL A 78 12.60 -9.84 -9.01
CA VAL A 78 11.70 -10.17 -7.88
C VAL A 78 12.48 -10.30 -6.58
N LYS A 79 13.62 -11.01 -6.59
CA LYS A 79 14.50 -11.12 -5.42
C LYS A 79 14.96 -9.75 -4.95
N GLU A 80 15.46 -8.91 -5.83
CA GLU A 80 15.95 -7.57 -5.50
C GLU A 80 14.83 -6.66 -4.96
N ALA A 81 13.64 -6.69 -5.57
CA ALA A 81 12.48 -5.95 -5.08
C ALA A 81 12.08 -6.43 -3.68
N THR A 82 12.05 -7.74 -3.46
CA THR A 82 11.76 -8.35 -2.16
C THR A 82 12.78 -7.92 -1.10
N TRP A 83 14.09 -7.89 -1.42
CA TRP A 83 15.12 -7.43 -0.49
C TRP A 83 14.94 -5.97 -0.08
N ARG A 84 14.59 -5.09 -1.04
CA ARG A 84 14.31 -3.67 -0.73
C ARG A 84 13.10 -3.52 0.19
N LEU A 85 12.04 -4.30 -0.04
CA LEU A 85 10.87 -4.31 0.85
C LEU A 85 11.24 -4.80 2.25
N ILE A 86 12.02 -5.89 2.37
CA ILE A 86 12.51 -6.39 3.67
C ILE A 86 13.32 -5.32 4.40
N ASP A 87 14.18 -4.58 3.68
CA ASP A 87 15.00 -3.51 4.29
C ASP A 87 14.16 -2.37 4.83
N SER A 88 13.03 -2.05 4.21
CA SER A 88 12.16 -0.95 4.61
C SER A 88 11.26 -1.25 5.81
N LEU A 89 11.14 -2.52 6.22
CA LEU A 89 10.31 -2.92 7.36
C LEU A 89 10.90 -2.42 8.68
N GLU A 90 10.03 -2.07 9.60
CA GLU A 90 10.36 -1.72 10.98
C GLU A 90 10.11 -2.93 11.91
N PRO A 91 10.70 -2.96 13.13
CA PRO A 91 10.57 -4.10 14.04
C PRO A 91 9.12 -4.47 14.38
N GLN A 92 8.20 -3.49 14.41
CA GLN A 92 6.78 -3.72 14.68
C GLN A 92 6.00 -4.27 13.47
N ASP A 93 6.60 -4.27 12.28
CA ASP A 93 5.94 -4.80 11.09
C ASP A 93 6.01 -6.34 11.09
N VAL A 94 4.96 -6.93 10.54
CA VAL A 94 4.87 -8.37 10.31
C VAL A 94 5.15 -8.66 8.86
N LEU A 95 6.01 -9.62 8.60
CA LEU A 95 6.30 -10.14 7.27
C LEU A 95 5.96 -11.62 7.18
N SER A 96 5.39 -12.00 6.06
CA SER A 96 5.34 -13.38 5.58
C SER A 96 5.75 -13.43 4.12
N LEU A 97 6.40 -14.53 3.72
CA LEU A 97 6.81 -14.79 2.35
C LEU A 97 6.21 -16.13 1.92
N VAL A 98 5.49 -16.10 0.82
CA VAL A 98 4.94 -17.28 0.16
C VAL A 98 5.52 -17.33 -1.24
N THR A 99 5.87 -18.51 -1.70
CA THR A 99 6.26 -18.74 -3.10
C THR A 99 5.29 -19.71 -3.73
N PHE A 100 5.10 -19.61 -5.03
CA PHE A 100 4.28 -20.58 -5.75
C PHE A 100 4.86 -20.92 -7.13
N SER A 101 4.55 -22.12 -7.58
CA SER A 101 4.74 -22.66 -8.93
C SER A 101 3.62 -23.70 -9.16
N ASP A 102 3.89 -24.98 -9.24
CA ASP A 102 2.86 -26.05 -9.23
C ASP A 102 2.16 -26.16 -7.87
N ARG A 103 2.77 -25.64 -6.82
CA ARG A 103 2.25 -25.60 -5.44
C ARG A 103 2.71 -24.34 -4.74
N ALA A 104 1.93 -23.93 -3.74
CA ALA A 104 2.33 -22.86 -2.85
C ALA A 104 3.12 -23.38 -1.66
N GLU A 105 4.18 -22.68 -1.29
CA GLU A 105 5.07 -22.97 -0.16
C GLU A 105 5.27 -21.71 0.68
N VAL A 106 5.16 -21.84 2.01
CA VAL A 106 5.47 -20.75 2.93
C VAL A 106 6.98 -20.71 3.16
N LEU A 107 7.64 -19.74 2.53
CA LEU A 107 9.09 -19.54 2.66
C LEU A 107 9.45 -18.92 4.02
N LEU A 108 8.63 -17.99 4.50
CA LEU A 108 8.74 -17.34 5.80
C LEU A 108 7.34 -17.23 6.41
N PRO A 109 7.05 -17.93 7.53
CA PRO A 109 5.78 -17.76 8.23
C PRO A 109 5.62 -16.36 8.77
N SER A 110 4.36 -15.93 8.97
CA SER A 110 4.00 -14.63 9.52
C SER A 110 4.67 -14.39 10.88
N GLN A 111 5.55 -13.40 10.96
CA GLN A 111 6.29 -13.03 12.18
C GLN A 111 6.65 -11.56 12.19
N CYS A 112 6.74 -10.98 13.39
CA CYS A 112 7.32 -9.65 13.64
C CYS A 112 8.81 -9.75 13.96
N ASP A 113 9.49 -8.61 14.03
CA ASP A 113 10.94 -8.51 14.32
C ASP A 113 11.77 -9.48 13.46
N VAL A 114 11.57 -9.34 12.16
CA VAL A 114 12.15 -10.26 11.17
C VAL A 114 13.66 -10.12 11.11
N ASP A 115 14.38 -11.23 11.26
CA ASP A 115 15.79 -11.29 10.86
C ASP A 115 15.90 -11.06 9.35
N LYS A 116 16.19 -9.80 8.98
CA LYS A 116 16.28 -9.36 7.59
C LYS A 116 17.33 -10.14 6.81
N ALA A 117 18.46 -10.48 7.43
CA ALA A 117 19.54 -11.22 6.78
C ALA A 117 19.10 -12.66 6.47
N ALA A 118 18.51 -13.34 7.44
CA ALA A 118 17.96 -14.69 7.24
C ALA A 118 16.83 -14.71 6.21
N ALA A 119 15.93 -13.73 6.24
CA ALA A 119 14.83 -13.62 5.27
C ALA A 119 15.37 -13.43 3.84
N LYS A 120 16.34 -12.52 3.64
CA LYS A 120 17.01 -12.32 2.34
C LYS A 120 17.76 -13.55 1.86
N ALA A 121 18.42 -14.28 2.76
CA ALA A 121 19.10 -15.53 2.43
C ALA A 121 18.10 -16.57 1.89
N ARG A 122 16.92 -16.71 2.50
CA ARG A 122 15.88 -17.59 1.99
C ARG A 122 15.38 -17.18 0.61
N VAL A 123 15.17 -15.87 0.38
CA VAL A 123 14.77 -15.34 -0.96
C VAL A 123 15.87 -15.64 -1.99
N SER A 124 17.15 -15.56 -1.61
CA SER A 124 18.28 -15.84 -2.52
C SER A 124 18.28 -17.27 -3.06
N THR A 125 17.81 -18.24 -2.29
CA THR A 125 17.78 -19.67 -2.68
C THR A 125 16.68 -20.01 -3.68
N LEU A 126 15.75 -19.08 -3.96
CA LEU A 126 14.65 -19.33 -4.89
C LEU A 126 15.18 -19.65 -6.29
N GLN A 127 14.61 -20.68 -6.89
CA GLN A 127 14.89 -21.10 -8.26
C GLN A 127 13.59 -21.21 -9.03
N ALA A 128 13.60 -20.78 -10.29
CA ALA A 128 12.45 -20.90 -11.17
C ALA A 128 12.24 -22.38 -11.56
N SER A 129 11.02 -22.89 -11.36
CA SER A 129 10.64 -24.24 -11.75
C SER A 129 9.12 -24.42 -11.69
N GLY A 130 8.60 -25.35 -12.49
CA GLY A 130 7.20 -25.77 -12.46
C GLY A 130 6.24 -24.83 -13.18
N GLY A 131 4.95 -25.07 -12.99
CA GLY A 131 3.84 -24.31 -13.53
C GLY A 131 3.51 -23.05 -12.70
N THR A 132 2.25 -22.54 -12.83
CA THR A 132 1.84 -21.26 -12.25
C THR A 132 0.44 -21.37 -11.63
N GLU A 133 0.37 -21.89 -10.41
CA GLU A 133 -0.87 -22.05 -9.64
C GLU A 133 -1.12 -20.82 -8.76
N ILE A 134 -1.57 -19.72 -9.35
CA ILE A 134 -1.76 -18.42 -8.68
C ILE A 134 -2.73 -18.54 -7.50
N LEU A 135 -3.84 -19.25 -7.67
CA LEU A 135 -4.87 -19.38 -6.64
C LEU A 135 -4.29 -20.00 -5.35
N GLN A 136 -3.47 -21.04 -5.48
CA GLN A 136 -2.81 -21.65 -4.32
C GLN A 136 -1.89 -20.65 -3.61
N GLY A 137 -1.13 -19.85 -4.37
CA GLY A 137 -0.28 -18.79 -3.83
C GLY A 137 -1.08 -17.76 -3.04
N LEU A 138 -2.17 -17.25 -3.62
CA LEU A 138 -3.05 -16.28 -2.97
C LEU A 138 -3.70 -16.83 -1.70
N MET A 139 -4.22 -18.06 -1.75
CA MET A 139 -4.82 -18.71 -0.58
C MET A 139 -3.82 -18.94 0.55
N ALA A 140 -2.60 -19.32 0.22
CA ALA A 140 -1.53 -19.46 1.21
C ALA A 140 -1.16 -18.09 1.82
N GLY A 141 -1.06 -17.04 1.00
CA GLY A 141 -0.78 -15.68 1.45
C GLY A 141 -1.87 -15.13 2.38
N LEU A 142 -3.14 -15.33 2.04
CA LEU A 142 -4.27 -14.93 2.89
C LEU A 142 -4.23 -15.60 4.27
N ARG A 143 -3.93 -16.91 4.30
CA ARG A 143 -3.78 -17.64 5.57
C ARG A 143 -2.65 -17.06 6.44
N GLU A 144 -1.54 -16.66 5.84
CA GLU A 144 -0.43 -16.05 6.57
C GLU A 144 -0.79 -14.66 7.11
N ILE A 145 -1.54 -13.84 6.35
CA ILE A 145 -2.07 -12.55 6.84
C ILE A 145 -3.01 -12.75 8.04
N GLU A 146 -3.92 -13.73 7.96
CA GLU A 146 -4.87 -14.03 9.02
C GLU A 146 -4.21 -14.61 10.27
N ARG A 147 -3.08 -15.29 10.09
CA ARG A 147 -2.30 -15.88 11.19
C ARG A 147 -1.71 -14.83 12.13
N SER A 148 -1.38 -13.66 11.59
CA SER A 148 -0.92 -12.54 12.40
C SER A 148 -2.06 -11.99 13.25
N ARG A 149 -1.85 -11.97 14.57
CA ARG A 149 -2.77 -11.38 15.54
C ARG A 149 -2.45 -9.93 15.88
N LEU A 150 -1.76 -9.21 14.98
CA LEU A 150 -1.39 -7.83 15.21
C LEU A 150 -2.66 -6.94 15.08
N PRO A 151 -3.20 -6.40 16.19
CA PRO A 151 -4.36 -5.51 16.12
C PRO A 151 -3.98 -4.20 15.43
N ASP A 152 -4.95 -3.57 14.80
CA ASP A 152 -4.82 -2.23 14.19
C ASP A 152 -3.70 -2.12 13.14
N SER A 153 -3.27 -3.25 12.55
CA SER A 153 -2.29 -3.26 11.46
C SER A 153 -2.95 -3.06 10.10
N ILE A 154 -2.22 -2.38 9.21
CA ILE A 154 -2.59 -2.32 7.80
C ILE A 154 -2.14 -3.61 7.13
N LYS A 155 -3.10 -4.33 6.53
CA LYS A 155 -2.83 -5.63 5.90
C LYS A 155 -2.62 -5.47 4.39
N TYR A 156 -1.48 -5.91 3.89
CA TYR A 156 -1.18 -5.95 2.47
C TYR A 156 -0.78 -7.36 2.04
N LEU A 157 -1.41 -7.83 0.96
CA LEU A 157 -0.94 -8.97 0.18
C LEU A 157 -0.47 -8.45 -1.18
N ILE A 158 0.79 -8.69 -1.52
CA ILE A 158 1.38 -8.29 -2.79
C ILE A 158 1.73 -9.56 -3.56
N LEU A 159 1.05 -9.76 -4.69
CA LEU A 159 1.36 -10.81 -5.65
C LEU A 159 2.35 -10.27 -6.68
N ILE A 160 3.44 -11.00 -6.90
CA ILE A 160 4.44 -10.70 -7.92
C ILE A 160 4.54 -11.88 -8.88
N THR A 161 4.07 -11.68 -10.10
CA THR A 161 4.01 -12.70 -11.16
C THR A 161 4.17 -12.01 -12.53
N ASP A 162 4.57 -12.75 -13.57
CA ASP A 162 4.53 -12.28 -14.94
C ASP A 162 3.18 -12.53 -15.64
N GLY A 163 2.23 -13.14 -14.92
CA GLY A 163 0.86 -13.34 -15.37
C GLY A 163 0.64 -14.50 -16.35
N HIS A 164 1.66 -15.30 -16.62
CA HIS A 164 1.50 -16.50 -17.45
C HIS A 164 0.98 -17.66 -16.60
N THR A 165 -0.34 -17.87 -16.60
CA THR A 165 -0.99 -18.97 -15.88
C THR A 165 -1.14 -20.17 -16.80
N TYR A 166 -0.81 -21.35 -16.27
CA TYR A 166 -1.15 -22.65 -16.85
C TYR A 166 -1.90 -23.43 -15.77
N GLY A 167 -3.21 -23.63 -15.91
CA GLY A 167 -3.96 -24.52 -15.03
C GLY A 167 -5.08 -23.87 -14.21
N ASP A 168 -5.22 -22.56 -14.18
CA ASP A 168 -6.33 -21.86 -13.50
C ASP A 168 -7.58 -21.72 -14.39
N GLU A 169 -7.65 -22.43 -15.51
CA GLU A 169 -8.88 -22.48 -16.32
C GLU A 169 -9.91 -23.40 -15.65
N PRO A 170 -11.18 -22.93 -15.53
CA PRO A 170 -12.26 -23.69 -14.90
C PRO A 170 -12.63 -24.96 -15.69
#